data_515240dc7c947e94613a4732af8d6278
#
_entry.id   515240dc7c947e94613a4732af8d6278
#
_cell.length_a   1.000
_cell.length_b   1.000
_cell.length_c   1.000
_cell.angle_alpha   90.00
_cell.angle_beta   90.00
_cell.angle_gamma   90.00
#
_symmetry.space_group_name_H-M   'P 1'
#
loop_
_entity.id
_entity.type
_entity.pdbx_description
1 polymer ?
#
loop_
_entity_poly.entity_id
_entity_poly.type
_entity_poly.pdbx_seq_one_letter_code
_entity_poly.pdbx_strand_id
1 'polypeptide(L)'
;MIRATPAAAAKRRPTAVRHNARVTRIAIVGGGPGGYEAALVAAQLGAEVTLVERAGVGGACVLTDCVPSKTLIETSESMTSLALSPRLGVRFDGGDDHDAGAITVRLDQVNARVRALAQAQSDDIAGRLKGEGVTVVVGSAALRGATITGHRVAISLADGATEEMEADVVLLATGARPRVLPTAVPDGERILTWHQVYDLDELPERLIVVGSGVTGAEFAGAYQALGSQVTLVSSRDRVLPGEDADAASVVESVFTRRGMTIVNRARAAAVERTSDGVVVKLASGGVVEGSHCLMAVGSLPNTGEIGLDDVGVRLSPSGHIEVDRVSRTSAPNVYAAGDCTGVLMLASVAAMQGRIAMWHALGEAVHPLRLSTVAANVFTDPEIATVGVSQRAIDSGEVEARVVKVPLSRNPRAKMAGITDGFVKLFARPGTGLVLGGVVVAPRASELILPVSMGVQLGLTVDQVAQTFSIYPSLSGSITEAGRQLMETTVD
;
A
#
# COMPACT_ATOMS: atom_id res chain seq x y z
N MET A 1 -47.09 -5.50 23.35
CA MET A 1 -47.17 -4.23 22.61
C MET A 1 -46.57 -3.14 23.49
N ILE A 2 -45.32 -2.78 23.26
CA ILE A 2 -44.71 -1.59 23.84
C ILE A 2 -44.03 -0.88 22.68
N ARG A 3 -44.59 0.26 22.27
CA ARG A 3 -44.02 1.14 21.25
C ARG A 3 -42.90 1.95 21.89
N ALA A 4 -41.66 1.77 21.44
CA ALA A 4 -40.57 2.66 21.76
C ALA A 4 -40.46 3.71 20.65
N THR A 5 -40.61 4.95 21.02
CA THR A 5 -40.38 6.14 20.20
C THR A 5 -38.87 6.37 20.06
N PRO A 6 -38.30 6.64 18.88
CA PRO A 6 -36.90 6.95 18.75
C PRO A 6 -36.65 8.39 19.21
N ALA A 7 -35.89 8.56 20.29
CA ALA A 7 -35.33 9.85 20.68
C ALA A 7 -34.27 10.28 19.67
N ALA A 8 -34.49 11.41 19.01
CA ALA A 8 -33.50 12.07 18.16
C ALA A 8 -32.34 12.53 19.06
N ALA A 9 -31.17 11.91 18.87
CA ALA A 9 -29.92 12.34 19.49
C ALA A 9 -29.47 13.64 18.83
N ALA A 10 -29.82 14.78 19.42
CA ALA A 10 -29.24 16.06 19.08
C ALA A 10 -27.73 16.03 19.35
N LYS A 11 -26.91 16.10 18.31
CA LYS A 11 -25.46 16.31 18.41
C LYS A 11 -25.26 17.67 19.13
N ARG A 12 -24.97 17.65 20.42
CA ARG A 12 -24.51 18.83 21.16
C ARG A 12 -23.11 19.16 20.62
N ARG A 13 -23.00 20.23 19.81
CA ARG A 13 -21.72 20.90 19.55
C ARG A 13 -21.25 21.48 20.89
N PRO A 14 -19.99 21.26 21.30
CA PRO A 14 -19.44 21.95 22.46
C PRO A 14 -19.39 23.45 22.10
N THR A 15 -20.08 24.27 22.87
CA THR A 15 -19.94 25.73 22.86
C THR A 15 -18.62 26.06 23.56
N ALA A 16 -17.52 26.01 22.82
CA ALA A 16 -16.29 26.64 23.24
C ALA A 16 -16.44 28.14 23.10
N VAL A 17 -16.26 28.89 24.19
CA VAL A 17 -16.11 30.34 24.21
C VAL A 17 -14.87 30.66 23.37
N ARG A 18 -15.07 31.03 22.09
CA ARG A 18 -14.01 31.51 21.23
C ARG A 18 -13.65 32.94 21.67
N HIS A 19 -12.56 33.08 22.42
CA HIS A 19 -11.77 34.31 22.32
C HIS A 19 -11.40 34.47 20.83
N ASN A 20 -11.27 35.72 20.38
CA ASN A 20 -10.84 36.14 19.02
C ASN A 20 -9.49 35.51 18.60
N ALA A 21 -9.42 34.18 18.51
CA ALA A 21 -8.25 33.46 18.04
C ALA A 21 -8.26 33.56 16.50
N ARG A 22 -7.21 34.10 15.93
CA ARG A 22 -6.97 34.12 14.49
C ARG A 22 -7.10 32.69 13.97
N VAL A 23 -7.87 32.50 12.90
CA VAL A 23 -8.00 31.21 12.24
C VAL A 23 -6.64 30.79 11.68
N THR A 24 -6.19 29.59 11.98
CA THR A 24 -4.92 29.06 11.48
C THR A 24 -5.04 28.74 10.01
N ARG A 25 -4.15 29.30 9.18
CA ARG A 25 -4.09 29.05 7.73
C ARG A 25 -3.10 27.92 7.47
N ILE A 26 -3.55 26.90 6.76
CA ILE A 26 -2.76 25.72 6.46
C ILE A 26 -2.63 25.52 4.96
N ALA A 27 -1.40 25.42 4.47
CA ALA A 27 -1.09 25.00 3.10
C ALA A 27 -0.67 23.54 3.08
N ILE A 28 -1.31 22.73 2.23
CA ILE A 28 -0.98 21.34 2.03
C ILE A 28 -0.52 21.16 0.59
N VAL A 29 0.71 20.65 0.43
CA VAL A 29 1.34 20.43 -0.88
C VAL A 29 1.30 18.94 -1.22
N GLY A 30 0.40 18.57 -2.13
CA GLY A 30 0.11 17.20 -2.53
C GLY A 30 -1.19 16.65 -1.94
N GLY A 31 -2.04 16.12 -2.81
CA GLY A 31 -3.40 15.62 -2.51
C GLY A 31 -3.49 14.12 -2.31
N GLY A 32 -2.37 13.39 -2.13
CA GLY A 32 -2.35 11.98 -1.79
C GLY A 32 -2.92 11.69 -0.39
N PRO A 33 -2.92 10.41 0.08
CA PRO A 33 -3.50 10.02 1.38
C PRO A 33 -3.02 10.86 2.57
N GLY A 34 -1.73 11.21 2.60
CA GLY A 34 -1.19 12.10 3.64
C GLY A 34 -1.79 13.51 3.58
N GLY A 35 -2.00 14.03 2.37
CA GLY A 35 -2.50 15.38 2.17
C GLY A 35 -4.02 15.50 2.38
N TYR A 36 -4.83 14.68 1.70
CA TYR A 36 -6.28 14.83 1.81
C TYR A 36 -6.83 14.46 3.20
N GLU A 37 -6.24 13.46 3.87
CA GLU A 37 -6.65 13.11 5.24
C GLU A 37 -6.24 14.20 6.24
N ALA A 38 -5.08 14.83 6.04
CA ALA A 38 -4.67 16.00 6.81
C ALA A 38 -5.63 17.17 6.60
N ALA A 39 -6.01 17.45 5.34
CA ALA A 39 -6.92 18.53 5.00
C ALA A 39 -8.29 18.37 5.70
N LEU A 40 -8.84 17.15 5.67
CA LEU A 40 -10.10 16.84 6.33
C LEU A 40 -10.02 17.07 7.86
N VAL A 41 -8.95 16.59 8.50
CA VAL A 41 -8.74 16.78 9.95
C VAL A 41 -8.58 18.26 10.29
N ALA A 42 -7.76 18.99 9.53
CA ALA A 42 -7.52 20.39 9.79
C ALA A 42 -8.78 21.24 9.63
N ALA A 43 -9.57 21.01 8.57
CA ALA A 43 -10.84 21.69 8.35
C ALA A 43 -11.86 21.40 9.48
N GLN A 44 -11.97 20.14 9.93
CA GLN A 44 -12.84 19.74 11.04
C GLN A 44 -12.44 20.41 12.36
N LEU A 45 -11.17 20.73 12.55
CA LEU A 45 -10.67 21.50 13.70
C LEU A 45 -10.78 23.02 13.52
N GLY A 46 -11.35 23.49 12.40
CA GLY A 46 -11.66 24.87 12.15
C GLY A 46 -10.52 25.71 11.56
N ALA A 47 -9.50 25.07 10.98
CA ALA A 47 -8.46 25.74 10.21
C ALA A 47 -8.99 26.14 8.81
N GLU A 48 -8.40 27.20 8.24
CA GLU A 48 -8.54 27.53 6.83
C GLU A 48 -7.49 26.73 6.01
N VAL A 49 -7.96 25.84 5.14
CA VAL A 49 -7.10 24.88 4.46
C VAL A 49 -7.08 25.11 2.96
N THR A 50 -5.89 25.28 2.40
CA THR A 50 -5.63 25.25 0.96
C THR A 50 -4.79 24.02 0.65
N LEU A 51 -5.32 23.12 -0.17
CA LEU A 51 -4.65 21.93 -0.68
C LEU A 51 -4.28 22.15 -2.14
N VAL A 52 -2.99 22.05 -2.48
CA VAL A 52 -2.48 22.20 -3.85
C VAL A 52 -2.12 20.82 -4.40
N GLU A 53 -2.75 20.43 -5.51
CA GLU A 53 -2.53 19.15 -6.17
C GLU A 53 -2.48 19.32 -7.69
N ARG A 54 -1.50 18.71 -8.33
CA ARG A 54 -1.25 18.91 -9.78
C ARG A 54 -1.98 17.91 -10.69
N ALA A 55 -2.23 16.69 -10.22
CA ALA A 55 -2.72 15.59 -11.06
C ALA A 55 -4.16 15.17 -10.73
N GLY A 56 -4.62 15.47 -9.52
CA GLY A 56 -5.93 15.07 -9.01
C GLY A 56 -5.85 14.55 -7.57
N VAL A 57 -6.89 14.84 -6.78
CA VAL A 57 -6.93 14.41 -5.37
C VAL A 57 -6.98 12.89 -5.25
N GLY A 58 -6.34 12.39 -4.20
CA GLY A 58 -6.01 10.99 -4.04
C GLY A 58 -4.56 10.69 -4.43
N GLY A 59 -3.95 11.53 -5.29
CA GLY A 59 -2.56 11.42 -5.74
C GLY A 59 -2.25 10.09 -6.41
N ALA A 60 -0.98 9.69 -6.44
CA ALA A 60 -0.55 8.45 -7.08
C ALA A 60 -1.27 7.21 -6.50
N CYS A 61 -1.51 7.16 -5.21
CA CYS A 61 -2.23 6.04 -4.55
C CYS A 61 -3.59 5.74 -5.20
N VAL A 62 -4.34 6.78 -5.56
CA VAL A 62 -5.69 6.63 -6.14
C VAL A 62 -5.65 6.57 -7.67
N LEU A 63 -4.79 7.36 -8.31
CA LEU A 63 -4.85 7.56 -9.75
C LEU A 63 -3.94 6.62 -10.56
N THR A 64 -2.81 6.18 -10.00
CA THR A 64 -1.79 5.46 -10.77
C THR A 64 -1.13 4.27 -10.06
N ASP A 65 -1.46 4.01 -8.77
CA ASP A 65 -0.80 2.96 -7.98
C ASP A 65 -1.80 2.03 -7.27
N CYS A 66 -2.15 2.27 -5.98
CA CYS A 66 -2.88 1.29 -5.17
C CYS A 66 -4.28 0.96 -5.74
N VAL A 67 -5.12 1.96 -6.04
CA VAL A 67 -6.47 1.71 -6.57
C VAL A 67 -6.39 1.07 -7.95
N PRO A 68 -5.60 1.57 -8.91
CA PRO A 68 -5.40 0.92 -10.20
C PRO A 68 -4.88 -0.51 -10.10
N SER A 69 -3.78 -0.73 -9.35
CA SER A 69 -3.15 -2.05 -9.27
C SER A 69 -4.07 -3.08 -8.59
N LYS A 70 -4.78 -2.71 -7.51
CA LYS A 70 -5.71 -3.63 -6.82
C LYS A 70 -6.97 -3.89 -7.67
N THR A 71 -7.39 -2.93 -8.50
CA THR A 71 -8.46 -3.16 -9.50
C THR A 71 -8.03 -4.16 -10.57
N LEU A 72 -6.78 -4.08 -11.05
CA LEU A 72 -6.21 -5.07 -11.99
C LEU A 72 -6.09 -6.45 -11.34
N ILE A 73 -5.59 -6.50 -10.10
CA ILE A 73 -5.43 -7.74 -9.31
C ILE A 73 -6.79 -8.41 -9.07
N GLU A 74 -7.85 -7.67 -8.74
CA GLU A 74 -9.20 -8.23 -8.57
C GLU A 74 -9.70 -8.92 -9.87
N THR A 75 -9.34 -8.36 -11.04
CA THR A 75 -9.61 -9.02 -12.32
C THR A 75 -8.80 -10.30 -12.48
N SER A 76 -7.52 -10.29 -12.07
CA SER A 76 -6.64 -11.45 -12.13
C SER A 76 -7.07 -12.57 -11.16
N GLU A 77 -7.60 -12.22 -9.98
CA GLU A 77 -8.20 -13.17 -9.03
C GLU A 77 -9.44 -13.86 -9.63
N SER A 78 -10.24 -13.11 -10.38
CA SER A 78 -11.39 -13.68 -11.10
C SER A 78 -10.91 -14.73 -12.11
N MET A 79 -9.82 -14.48 -12.86
CA MET A 79 -9.23 -15.44 -13.79
C MET A 79 -8.70 -16.67 -13.07
N THR A 80 -8.02 -16.50 -11.93
CA THR A 80 -7.56 -17.62 -11.07
C THR A 80 -8.75 -18.46 -10.59
N SER A 81 -9.84 -17.82 -10.16
CA SER A 81 -11.06 -18.50 -9.71
C SER A 81 -11.70 -19.32 -10.82
N LEU A 82 -11.77 -18.78 -12.04
CA LEU A 82 -12.25 -19.48 -13.23
C LEU A 82 -11.38 -20.70 -13.56
N ALA A 83 -10.05 -20.54 -13.52
CA ALA A 83 -9.10 -21.66 -13.76
C ALA A 83 -9.20 -22.78 -12.70
N LEU A 84 -9.64 -22.45 -11.48
CA LEU A 84 -9.86 -23.44 -10.41
C LEU A 84 -11.24 -24.08 -10.44
N SER A 85 -12.23 -23.50 -11.17
CA SER A 85 -13.62 -23.94 -11.16
C SER A 85 -13.84 -25.40 -11.58
N PRO A 86 -13.07 -26.00 -12.52
CA PRO A 86 -13.21 -27.45 -12.84
C PRO A 86 -12.95 -28.35 -11.64
N ARG A 87 -12.05 -27.97 -10.73
CA ARG A 87 -11.78 -28.74 -9.50
C ARG A 87 -12.96 -28.71 -8.52
N LEU A 88 -13.85 -27.72 -8.65
CA LEU A 88 -15.06 -27.60 -7.86
C LEU A 88 -16.29 -28.22 -8.57
N GLY A 89 -16.11 -28.87 -9.73
CA GLY A 89 -17.17 -29.48 -10.53
C GLY A 89 -17.91 -28.52 -11.44
N VAL A 90 -17.43 -27.27 -11.60
CA VAL A 90 -18.02 -26.27 -12.52
C VAL A 90 -17.29 -26.33 -13.84
N ARG A 91 -18.02 -26.49 -14.96
CA ARG A 91 -17.48 -26.58 -16.32
C ARG A 91 -18.11 -25.54 -17.22
N PHE A 92 -17.37 -25.09 -18.21
CA PHE A 92 -17.86 -24.22 -19.27
C PHE A 92 -18.08 -25.07 -20.54
N ASP A 93 -19.14 -24.80 -21.29
CA ASP A 93 -19.44 -25.49 -22.53
C ASP A 93 -18.32 -25.24 -23.55
N GLY A 94 -17.74 -26.34 -24.09
CA GLY A 94 -16.65 -26.29 -25.08
C GLY A 94 -15.24 -26.48 -24.54
N GLY A 95 -15.07 -26.71 -23.24
CA GLY A 95 -13.77 -27.06 -22.63
C GLY A 95 -13.63 -28.59 -22.43
N ASP A 96 -12.39 -29.09 -22.51
CA ASP A 96 -12.04 -30.47 -22.11
C ASP A 96 -12.06 -30.60 -20.59
N ASP A 97 -12.03 -31.85 -20.08
CA ASP A 97 -12.18 -32.18 -18.65
C ASP A 97 -11.19 -31.47 -17.67
N HIS A 98 -10.20 -30.79 -18.20
CA HIS A 98 -9.17 -30.10 -17.43
C HIS A 98 -8.94 -28.63 -17.86
N ASP A 99 -9.71 -28.13 -18.84
CA ASP A 99 -9.58 -26.76 -19.34
C ASP A 99 -10.92 -26.01 -19.19
N ALA A 100 -10.86 -24.78 -18.71
CA ALA A 100 -12.03 -23.90 -18.56
C ALA A 100 -12.57 -23.32 -19.89
N GLY A 101 -12.10 -23.85 -21.05
CA GLY A 101 -12.34 -23.24 -22.34
C GLY A 101 -11.43 -22.02 -22.58
N ALA A 102 -11.42 -21.50 -23.80
CA ALA A 102 -10.60 -20.34 -24.14
C ALA A 102 -11.19 -19.04 -23.55
N ILE A 103 -10.89 -18.77 -22.28
CA ILE A 103 -11.24 -17.49 -21.65
C ILE A 103 -10.18 -16.47 -22.07
N THR A 104 -10.61 -15.40 -22.75
CA THR A 104 -9.73 -14.33 -23.19
C THR A 104 -9.95 -13.07 -22.38
N VAL A 105 -8.87 -12.38 -22.03
CA VAL A 105 -8.89 -11.10 -21.33
C VAL A 105 -8.86 -9.96 -22.35
N ARG A 106 -9.78 -9.03 -22.23
CA ARG A 106 -9.83 -7.78 -22.99
C ARG A 106 -9.16 -6.69 -22.15
N LEU A 107 -7.83 -6.53 -22.31
CA LEU A 107 -7.05 -5.61 -21.46
C LEU A 107 -7.49 -4.16 -21.64
N ASP A 108 -7.89 -3.76 -22.84
CA ASP A 108 -8.51 -2.46 -23.11
C ASP A 108 -9.69 -2.14 -22.19
N GLN A 109 -10.60 -3.13 -22.00
CA GLN A 109 -11.77 -3.00 -21.12
C GLN A 109 -11.38 -3.04 -19.64
N VAL A 110 -10.42 -3.88 -19.27
CA VAL A 110 -9.87 -3.94 -17.90
C VAL A 110 -9.28 -2.60 -17.54
N ASN A 111 -8.41 -2.04 -18.39
CA ASN A 111 -7.75 -0.76 -18.15
C ASN A 111 -8.73 0.41 -18.20
N ALA A 112 -9.76 0.38 -19.05
CA ALA A 112 -10.85 1.36 -19.02
C ALA A 112 -11.60 1.33 -17.67
N ARG A 113 -11.89 0.14 -17.12
CA ARG A 113 -12.51 -0.03 -15.80
C ARG A 113 -11.57 0.48 -14.69
N VAL A 114 -10.28 0.17 -14.75
CA VAL A 114 -9.26 0.64 -13.80
C VAL A 114 -9.25 2.17 -13.73
N ARG A 115 -9.17 2.84 -14.88
CA ARG A 115 -9.17 4.32 -14.96
C ARG A 115 -10.48 4.91 -14.46
N ALA A 116 -11.62 4.33 -14.82
CA ALA A 116 -12.93 4.81 -14.37
C ALA A 116 -13.11 4.74 -12.84
N LEU A 117 -12.66 3.64 -12.20
CA LEU A 117 -12.71 3.49 -10.75
C LEU A 117 -11.74 4.43 -10.03
N ALA A 118 -10.54 4.63 -10.58
CA ALA A 118 -9.58 5.58 -10.04
C ALA A 118 -10.13 7.01 -10.07
N GLN A 119 -10.75 7.41 -11.19
CA GLN A 119 -11.38 8.73 -11.33
C GLN A 119 -12.57 8.88 -10.37
N ALA A 120 -13.45 7.91 -10.29
CA ALA A 120 -14.60 7.95 -9.38
C ALA A 120 -14.15 8.11 -7.92
N GLN A 121 -13.09 7.39 -7.49
CA GLN A 121 -12.54 7.51 -6.15
C GLN A 121 -11.91 8.91 -5.91
N SER A 122 -11.26 9.49 -6.92
CA SER A 122 -10.72 10.85 -6.85
C SER A 122 -11.85 11.89 -6.71
N ASP A 123 -12.93 11.73 -7.47
CA ASP A 123 -14.11 12.60 -7.41
C ASP A 123 -14.80 12.53 -6.04
N ASP A 124 -14.91 11.35 -5.45
CA ASP A 124 -15.46 11.16 -4.11
C ASP A 124 -14.61 11.88 -3.04
N ILE A 125 -13.28 11.81 -3.14
CA ILE A 125 -12.37 12.54 -2.24
C ILE A 125 -12.54 14.04 -2.43
N ALA A 126 -12.58 14.52 -3.69
CA ALA A 126 -12.80 15.93 -3.99
C ALA A 126 -14.13 16.44 -3.42
N GLY A 127 -15.20 15.65 -3.56
CA GLY A 127 -16.51 15.94 -2.98
C GLY A 127 -16.47 16.09 -1.45
N ARG A 128 -15.76 15.18 -0.76
CA ARG A 128 -15.58 15.24 0.70
C ARG A 128 -14.78 16.48 1.13
N LEU A 129 -13.67 16.79 0.47
CA LEU A 129 -12.87 17.99 0.75
C LEU A 129 -13.69 19.26 0.59
N LYS A 130 -14.42 19.38 -0.51
CA LYS A 130 -15.33 20.51 -0.76
C LYS A 130 -16.42 20.61 0.31
N GLY A 131 -17.00 19.47 0.73
CA GLY A 131 -18.02 19.42 1.79
C GLY A 131 -17.53 19.93 3.14
N GLU A 132 -16.24 19.75 3.46
CA GLU A 132 -15.58 20.24 4.67
C GLU A 132 -15.01 21.69 4.49
N GLY A 133 -15.20 22.33 3.35
CA GLY A 133 -14.75 23.71 3.10
C GLY A 133 -13.27 23.85 2.77
N VAL A 134 -12.59 22.77 2.34
CA VAL A 134 -11.19 22.81 1.89
C VAL A 134 -11.14 23.46 0.50
N THR A 135 -10.25 24.45 0.34
CA THR A 135 -9.92 25.01 -0.98
C THR A 135 -8.93 24.09 -1.68
N VAL A 136 -9.33 23.49 -2.79
CA VAL A 136 -8.44 22.66 -3.63
C VAL A 136 -8.00 23.48 -4.83
N VAL A 137 -6.68 23.61 -4.99
CA VAL A 137 -6.05 24.34 -6.11
C VAL A 137 -5.32 23.35 -7.02
N VAL A 138 -5.63 23.37 -8.31
CA VAL A 138 -4.94 22.55 -9.31
C VAL A 138 -3.64 23.25 -9.71
N GLY A 139 -2.51 22.68 -9.31
CA GLY A 139 -1.18 23.26 -9.55
C GLY A 139 -0.08 22.59 -8.76
N SER A 140 1.10 23.18 -8.80
CA SER A 140 2.27 22.79 -8.01
C SER A 140 2.61 23.88 -7.01
N ALA A 141 3.12 23.50 -5.83
CA ALA A 141 3.49 24.47 -4.81
C ALA A 141 4.92 24.28 -4.32
N ALA A 142 5.58 25.38 -3.97
CA ALA A 142 6.91 25.42 -3.40
C ALA A 142 7.01 26.44 -2.26
N LEU A 143 7.78 26.13 -1.25
CA LEU A 143 8.15 27.07 -0.17
C LEU A 143 9.03 28.19 -0.73
N ARG A 144 8.86 29.42 -0.22
CA ARG A 144 9.62 30.62 -0.63
C ARG A 144 10.19 31.39 0.56
N GLY A 145 10.48 30.70 1.65
CA GLY A 145 11.03 31.26 2.85
C GLY A 145 10.04 31.46 3.99
N ALA A 146 10.58 31.72 5.17
CA ALA A 146 9.80 31.96 6.38
C ALA A 146 9.28 33.40 6.43
N THR A 147 8.14 33.58 7.11
CA THR A 147 7.60 34.89 7.52
C THR A 147 7.67 35.03 9.04
N ILE A 148 7.20 36.15 9.59
CA ILE A 148 7.17 36.35 11.05
C ILE A 148 6.28 35.30 11.74
N THR A 149 5.23 34.83 11.08
CA THR A 149 4.21 33.95 11.69
C THR A 149 4.09 32.57 11.01
N GLY A 150 4.79 32.32 9.90
CA GLY A 150 4.69 31.11 9.15
C GLY A 150 5.60 31.07 7.92
N HIS A 151 5.05 30.70 6.77
CA HIS A 151 5.79 30.50 5.52
C HIS A 151 5.06 31.12 4.33
N ARG A 152 5.84 31.58 3.34
CA ARG A 152 5.32 31.90 2.00
C ARG A 152 5.35 30.65 1.15
N VAL A 153 4.25 30.42 0.42
CA VAL A 153 4.07 29.31 -0.50
C VAL A 153 3.71 29.89 -1.86
N ALA A 154 4.55 29.64 -2.86
CA ALA A 154 4.25 29.97 -4.25
C ALA A 154 3.49 28.81 -4.89
N ILE A 155 2.42 29.11 -5.60
CA ILE A 155 1.56 28.16 -6.29
C ILE A 155 1.66 28.45 -7.78
N SER A 156 2.16 27.49 -8.55
CA SER A 156 2.15 27.54 -10.02
C SER A 156 0.91 26.84 -10.53
N LEU A 157 -0.01 27.60 -11.13
CA LEU A 157 -1.27 27.12 -11.66
C LEU A 157 -1.09 26.42 -13.02
N ALA A 158 -2.08 25.64 -13.44
CA ALA A 158 -2.04 24.89 -14.70
C ALA A 158 -1.99 25.80 -15.96
N ASP A 159 -2.46 27.03 -15.87
CA ASP A 159 -2.42 28.05 -16.94
C ASP A 159 -1.07 28.80 -17.01
N GLY A 160 -0.12 28.47 -16.13
CA GLY A 160 1.20 29.09 -16.02
C GLY A 160 1.25 30.34 -15.12
N ALA A 161 0.13 30.78 -14.55
CA ALA A 161 0.12 31.86 -13.56
C ALA A 161 0.78 31.39 -12.25
N THR A 162 1.35 32.34 -11.50
CA THR A 162 1.90 32.09 -10.18
C THR A 162 1.19 32.96 -9.16
N GLU A 163 0.71 32.33 -8.11
CA GLU A 163 0.11 32.99 -6.95
C GLU A 163 1.00 32.76 -5.71
N GLU A 164 0.95 33.68 -4.77
CA GLU A 164 1.60 33.52 -3.47
C GLU A 164 0.56 33.55 -2.36
N MET A 165 0.74 32.67 -1.37
CA MET A 165 -0.04 32.68 -0.14
C MET A 165 0.88 32.60 1.08
N GLU A 166 0.37 33.12 2.20
CA GLU A 166 0.98 32.91 3.50
C GLU A 166 0.23 31.82 4.25
N ALA A 167 0.97 30.87 4.84
CA ALA A 167 0.43 29.83 5.68
C ALA A 167 1.11 29.85 7.06
N ASP A 168 0.33 29.64 8.11
CA ASP A 168 0.84 29.54 9.47
C ASP A 168 1.47 28.15 9.70
N VAL A 169 0.97 27.12 8.99
CA VAL A 169 1.47 25.75 8.99
C VAL A 169 1.51 25.23 7.54
N VAL A 170 2.56 24.46 7.21
CA VAL A 170 2.68 23.78 5.91
C VAL A 170 2.81 22.27 6.12
N LEU A 171 2.08 21.48 5.34
CA LEU A 171 2.26 20.04 5.21
C LEU A 171 2.77 19.69 3.81
N LEU A 172 3.91 19.00 3.75
CA LEU A 172 4.48 18.45 2.53
C LEU A 172 4.03 16.98 2.37
N ALA A 173 3.20 16.70 1.37
CA ALA A 173 2.66 15.37 1.08
C ALA A 173 2.87 15.01 -0.40
N THR A 174 4.04 15.33 -0.93
CA THR A 174 4.38 15.29 -2.36
C THR A 174 4.60 13.88 -2.91
N GLY A 175 4.67 12.86 -2.03
CA GLY A 175 4.77 11.46 -2.41
C GLY A 175 6.11 11.09 -3.07
N ALA A 176 6.07 10.07 -3.92
CA ALA A 176 7.21 9.55 -4.66
C ALA A 176 6.81 9.24 -6.11
N ARG A 177 7.82 8.97 -6.96
CA ARG A 177 7.67 8.59 -8.36
C ARG A 177 8.48 7.34 -8.68
N PRO A 178 8.15 6.59 -9.74
CA PRO A 178 8.96 5.46 -10.20
C PRO A 178 10.41 5.86 -10.45
N ARG A 179 11.34 5.00 -10.00
CA ARG A 179 12.76 5.16 -10.33
C ARG A 179 13.00 4.81 -11.78
N VAL A 180 13.57 5.73 -12.53
CA VAL A 180 14.04 5.50 -13.92
C VAL A 180 15.54 5.27 -13.89
N LEU A 181 15.98 4.17 -14.53
CA LEU A 181 17.41 3.88 -14.71
C LEU A 181 17.86 4.45 -16.06
N PRO A 182 19.03 5.11 -16.14
CA PRO A 182 19.53 5.66 -17.42
C PRO A 182 19.73 4.61 -18.51
N THR A 183 19.95 3.34 -18.12
CA THR A 183 20.12 2.20 -19.02
C THR A 183 18.84 1.42 -19.31
N ALA A 184 17.69 1.90 -18.81
CA ALA A 184 16.38 1.27 -18.97
C ALA A 184 15.29 2.34 -18.88
N VAL A 185 15.34 3.29 -19.82
CA VAL A 185 14.40 4.43 -19.87
C VAL A 185 13.07 3.94 -20.42
N PRO A 186 11.96 4.11 -19.69
CA PRO A 186 10.63 3.76 -20.18
C PRO A 186 10.26 4.59 -21.41
N ASP A 187 9.71 3.92 -22.43
CA ASP A 187 9.24 4.52 -23.69
C ASP A 187 7.70 4.69 -23.72
N GLY A 188 7.00 4.16 -22.72
CA GLY A 188 5.54 4.21 -22.65
C GLY A 188 4.81 3.20 -23.53
N GLU A 189 5.54 2.39 -24.30
CA GLU A 189 4.96 1.40 -25.21
C GLU A 189 5.37 -0.03 -24.85
N ARG A 190 6.69 -0.32 -24.77
CA ARG A 190 7.23 -1.65 -24.49
C ARG A 190 8.10 -1.71 -23.26
N ILE A 191 8.77 -0.62 -22.88
CA ILE A 191 9.50 -0.47 -21.63
C ILE A 191 8.67 0.45 -20.75
N LEU A 192 8.13 -0.07 -19.67
CA LEU A 192 7.06 0.57 -18.89
C LEU A 192 7.46 0.74 -17.41
N THR A 193 6.95 1.78 -16.80
CA THR A 193 6.77 1.85 -15.36
C THR A 193 5.39 1.30 -14.97
N TRP A 194 5.16 1.06 -13.67
CA TRP A 194 3.83 0.62 -13.21
C TRP A 194 2.72 1.66 -13.36
N HIS A 195 3.04 2.93 -13.63
CA HIS A 195 2.04 3.95 -13.98
C HIS A 195 1.53 3.79 -15.41
N GLN A 196 2.36 3.26 -16.32
CA GLN A 196 2.09 3.19 -17.76
C GLN A 196 1.41 1.89 -18.21
N VAL A 197 1.38 0.87 -17.35
CA VAL A 197 0.78 -0.43 -17.71
C VAL A 197 -0.73 -0.34 -17.97
N TYR A 198 -1.39 0.68 -17.45
CA TYR A 198 -2.83 0.91 -17.66
C TYR A 198 -3.15 1.59 -19.00
N ASP A 199 -2.13 1.99 -19.75
CA ASP A 199 -2.26 2.57 -21.10
C ASP A 199 -2.15 1.49 -22.19
N LEU A 200 -1.85 0.24 -21.83
CA LEU A 200 -1.83 -0.88 -22.76
C LEU A 200 -3.26 -1.29 -23.18
N ASP A 201 -3.47 -1.48 -24.48
CA ASP A 201 -4.73 -1.98 -25.05
C ASP A 201 -4.75 -3.50 -25.16
N GLU A 202 -3.57 -4.14 -25.31
CA GLU A 202 -3.42 -5.57 -25.49
C GLU A 202 -2.56 -6.19 -24.38
N LEU A 203 -2.89 -7.43 -24.03
CA LEU A 203 -2.12 -8.18 -23.03
C LEU A 203 -0.72 -8.50 -23.59
N PRO A 204 0.39 -8.14 -22.90
CA PRO A 204 1.72 -8.56 -23.29
C PRO A 204 1.82 -10.07 -23.42
N GLU A 205 2.24 -10.58 -24.58
CA GLU A 205 2.44 -12.01 -24.77
C GLU A 205 3.51 -12.55 -23.80
N ARG A 206 4.68 -11.87 -23.76
CA ARG A 206 5.82 -12.22 -22.93
C ARG A 206 6.26 -10.98 -22.15
N LEU A 207 5.87 -10.92 -20.87
CA LEU A 207 6.20 -9.80 -19.99
C LEU A 207 7.44 -10.13 -19.15
N ILE A 208 8.46 -9.28 -19.24
CA ILE A 208 9.59 -9.31 -18.31
C ILE A 208 9.29 -8.30 -17.20
N VAL A 209 9.33 -8.73 -15.93
CA VAL A 209 9.23 -7.84 -14.77
C VAL A 209 10.61 -7.73 -14.14
N VAL A 210 11.19 -6.54 -14.12
CA VAL A 210 12.50 -6.27 -13.50
C VAL A 210 12.28 -5.68 -12.11
N GLY A 211 12.62 -6.48 -11.08
CA GLY A 211 12.42 -6.17 -9.67
C GLY A 211 11.41 -7.10 -9.02
N SER A 212 11.83 -7.75 -7.92
CA SER A 212 11.05 -8.76 -7.18
C SER A 212 10.54 -8.28 -5.83
N GLY A 213 10.48 -6.96 -5.62
CA GLY A 213 9.79 -6.33 -4.48
C GLY A 213 8.27 -6.43 -4.63
N VAL A 214 7.56 -5.77 -3.73
CA VAL A 214 6.07 -5.80 -3.67
C VAL A 214 5.45 -5.49 -5.04
N THR A 215 5.76 -4.33 -5.62
CA THR A 215 5.22 -3.91 -6.92
C THR A 215 5.48 -4.94 -8.02
N GLY A 216 6.73 -5.43 -8.13
CA GLY A 216 7.09 -6.41 -9.16
C GLY A 216 6.39 -7.75 -8.98
N ALA A 217 6.28 -8.24 -7.74
CA ALA A 217 5.60 -9.51 -7.45
C ALA A 217 4.09 -9.43 -7.72
N GLU A 218 3.44 -8.33 -7.33
CA GLU A 218 2.01 -8.10 -7.57
C GLU A 218 1.68 -8.06 -9.06
N PHE A 219 2.41 -7.26 -9.85
CA PHE A 219 2.19 -7.19 -11.29
C PHE A 219 2.57 -8.49 -12.02
N ALA A 220 3.68 -9.14 -11.62
CA ALA A 220 4.05 -10.43 -12.19
C ALA A 220 2.96 -11.47 -12.00
N GLY A 221 2.43 -11.60 -10.79
CA GLY A 221 1.33 -12.50 -10.46
C GLY A 221 0.04 -12.16 -11.21
N ALA A 222 -0.31 -10.88 -11.26
CA ALA A 222 -1.51 -10.42 -11.96
C ALA A 222 -1.45 -10.69 -13.47
N TYR A 223 -0.38 -10.29 -14.15
CA TYR A 223 -0.23 -10.53 -15.60
C TYR A 223 -0.13 -12.02 -15.93
N GLN A 224 0.51 -12.83 -15.07
CA GLN A 224 0.51 -14.28 -15.23
C GLN A 224 -0.91 -14.84 -15.18
N ALA A 225 -1.71 -14.44 -14.21
CA ALA A 225 -3.09 -14.92 -14.07
C ALA A 225 -4.00 -14.43 -15.22
N LEU A 226 -3.71 -13.26 -15.79
CA LEU A 226 -4.41 -12.73 -16.96
C LEU A 226 -4.04 -13.45 -18.27
N GLY A 227 -2.93 -14.24 -18.30
CA GLY A 227 -2.54 -15.06 -19.43
C GLY A 227 -1.22 -14.71 -20.09
N SER A 228 -0.46 -13.71 -19.61
CA SER A 228 0.90 -13.42 -20.08
C SER A 228 1.88 -14.49 -19.65
N GLN A 229 2.86 -14.80 -20.52
CA GLN A 229 4.06 -15.53 -20.11
C GLN A 229 4.98 -14.55 -19.35
N VAL A 230 5.20 -14.78 -18.06
CA VAL A 230 5.95 -13.86 -17.23
C VAL A 230 7.34 -14.38 -16.87
N THR A 231 8.35 -13.53 -17.04
CA THR A 231 9.70 -13.74 -16.50
C THR A 231 9.99 -12.65 -15.46
N LEU A 232 10.13 -13.05 -14.19
CA LEU A 232 10.48 -12.16 -13.09
C LEU A 232 11.99 -12.18 -12.84
N VAL A 233 12.65 -11.04 -13.05
CA VAL A 233 14.10 -10.87 -12.86
C VAL A 233 14.36 -10.23 -11.49
N SER A 234 15.02 -10.97 -10.62
CA SER A 234 15.36 -10.57 -9.25
C SER A 234 16.86 -10.40 -9.06
N SER A 235 17.30 -9.23 -8.59
CA SER A 235 18.70 -9.06 -8.16
C SER A 235 18.98 -9.70 -6.78
N ARG A 236 17.95 -10.24 -6.13
CA ARG A 236 18.01 -10.89 -4.83
C ARG A 236 17.99 -12.42 -5.01
N ASP A 237 18.16 -13.12 -3.92
CA ASP A 237 18.15 -14.58 -3.85
C ASP A 237 16.75 -15.20 -3.91
N ARG A 238 15.70 -14.40 -3.71
CA ARG A 238 14.29 -14.83 -3.72
C ARG A 238 13.36 -13.68 -4.13
N VAL A 239 12.13 -14.01 -4.45
CA VAL A 239 11.01 -13.08 -4.60
C VAL A 239 10.63 -12.52 -3.23
N LEU A 240 10.18 -11.27 -3.16
CA LEU A 240 9.75 -10.60 -1.92
C LEU A 240 10.81 -10.68 -0.80
N PRO A 241 12.04 -10.22 -1.04
CA PRO A 241 13.16 -10.43 -0.11
C PRO A 241 12.99 -9.71 1.23
N GLY A 242 12.08 -8.73 1.31
CA GLY A 242 11.73 -7.99 2.53
C GLY A 242 10.73 -8.69 3.43
N GLU A 243 9.97 -9.66 2.89
CA GLU A 243 8.90 -10.33 3.59
C GLU A 243 9.38 -11.54 4.42
N ASP A 244 8.49 -12.10 5.22
CA ASP A 244 8.71 -13.36 5.95
C ASP A 244 9.17 -14.46 4.97
N ALA A 245 10.22 -15.18 5.34
CA ALA A 245 10.85 -16.15 4.44
C ALA A 245 9.91 -17.30 4.04
N ASP A 246 9.10 -17.79 4.99
CA ASP A 246 8.10 -18.81 4.70
C ASP A 246 7.02 -18.28 3.74
N ALA A 247 6.57 -17.04 3.97
CA ALA A 247 5.56 -16.40 3.11
C ALA A 247 6.07 -16.19 1.69
N ALA A 248 7.28 -15.65 1.55
CA ALA A 248 7.93 -15.46 0.25
C ALA A 248 8.10 -16.79 -0.50
N SER A 249 8.50 -17.86 0.21
CA SER A 249 8.64 -19.21 -0.35
C SER A 249 7.32 -19.78 -0.87
N VAL A 250 6.21 -19.53 -0.18
CA VAL A 250 4.87 -19.96 -0.68
C VAL A 250 4.54 -19.26 -1.99
N VAL A 251 4.71 -17.94 -2.06
CA VAL A 251 4.40 -17.17 -3.28
C VAL A 251 5.30 -17.60 -4.44
N GLU A 252 6.60 -17.75 -4.21
CA GLU A 252 7.56 -18.18 -5.24
C GLU A 252 7.20 -19.59 -5.77
N SER A 253 6.80 -20.51 -4.87
CA SER A 253 6.35 -21.85 -5.25
C SER A 253 5.07 -21.81 -6.08
N VAL A 254 4.11 -20.96 -5.73
CA VAL A 254 2.85 -20.79 -6.47
C VAL A 254 3.13 -20.20 -7.86
N PHE A 255 3.95 -19.15 -7.96
CA PHE A 255 4.34 -18.54 -9.23
C PHE A 255 4.99 -19.54 -10.18
N THR A 256 5.97 -20.31 -9.67
CA THR A 256 6.67 -21.34 -10.46
C THR A 256 5.73 -22.45 -10.91
N ARG A 257 4.86 -22.93 -10.03
CA ARG A 257 3.86 -23.95 -10.36
C ARG A 257 2.84 -23.51 -11.41
N ARG A 258 2.55 -22.21 -11.45
CA ARG A 258 1.69 -21.60 -12.47
C ARG A 258 2.44 -21.26 -13.78
N GLY A 259 3.74 -21.60 -13.87
CA GLY A 259 4.53 -21.45 -15.09
C GLY A 259 5.35 -20.14 -15.20
N MET A 260 5.44 -19.33 -14.13
CA MET A 260 6.33 -18.15 -14.13
C MET A 260 7.79 -18.58 -14.14
N THR A 261 8.59 -17.96 -14.99
CA THR A 261 10.06 -18.07 -14.94
C THR A 261 10.61 -17.05 -13.95
N ILE A 262 11.36 -17.53 -12.94
CA ILE A 262 11.98 -16.66 -11.94
C ILE A 262 13.51 -16.74 -12.10
N VAL A 263 14.15 -15.58 -12.35
CA VAL A 263 15.60 -15.48 -12.52
C VAL A 263 16.17 -14.74 -11.33
N ASN A 264 16.49 -15.50 -10.29
CA ASN A 264 17.06 -14.99 -9.03
C ASN A 264 18.56 -14.66 -9.18
N ARG A 265 19.11 -13.78 -8.33
CA ARG A 265 20.50 -13.30 -8.32
C ARG A 265 20.93 -12.70 -9.64
N ALA A 266 20.01 -12.17 -10.42
CA ALA A 266 20.19 -11.58 -11.72
C ALA A 266 19.87 -10.10 -11.69
N ARG A 267 20.90 -9.27 -11.84
CA ARG A 267 20.75 -7.81 -11.91
C ARG A 267 20.61 -7.40 -13.37
N ALA A 268 19.52 -6.74 -13.72
CA ALA A 268 19.37 -6.08 -15.00
C ALA A 268 20.39 -4.93 -15.11
N ALA A 269 21.20 -4.95 -16.15
CA ALA A 269 22.19 -3.91 -16.47
C ALA A 269 21.61 -2.88 -17.42
N ALA A 270 20.83 -3.33 -18.42
CA ALA A 270 20.17 -2.48 -19.39
C ALA A 270 18.88 -3.14 -19.90
N VAL A 271 17.95 -2.33 -20.39
CA VAL A 271 16.79 -2.77 -21.17
C VAL A 271 16.80 -2.02 -22.48
N GLU A 272 16.74 -2.74 -23.58
CA GLU A 272 16.77 -2.19 -24.92
C GLU A 272 15.54 -2.63 -25.71
N ARG A 273 14.96 -1.69 -26.45
CA ARG A 273 13.89 -1.98 -27.41
C ARG A 273 14.48 -2.62 -28.66
N THR A 274 13.79 -3.61 -29.21
CA THR A 274 14.09 -4.23 -30.52
C THR A 274 12.94 -3.96 -31.48
N SER A 275 13.06 -4.44 -32.75
CA SER A 275 11.95 -4.37 -33.69
C SER A 275 10.67 -5.04 -33.18
N ASP A 276 10.82 -6.18 -32.48
CA ASP A 276 9.71 -7.07 -32.15
C ASP A 276 9.40 -7.14 -30.67
N GLY A 277 10.20 -6.47 -29.82
CA GLY A 277 10.02 -6.54 -28.37
C GLY A 277 11.07 -5.78 -27.58
N VAL A 278 11.55 -6.43 -26.53
CA VAL A 278 12.58 -5.90 -25.64
C VAL A 278 13.59 -6.98 -25.25
N VAL A 279 14.80 -6.55 -24.97
CA VAL A 279 15.88 -7.39 -24.42
C VAL A 279 16.38 -6.80 -23.12
N VAL A 280 16.32 -7.56 -22.05
CA VAL A 280 16.94 -7.25 -20.76
C VAL A 280 18.32 -7.89 -20.72
N LYS A 281 19.37 -7.06 -20.68
CA LYS A 281 20.75 -7.50 -20.49
C LYS A 281 21.04 -7.66 -19.01
N LEU A 282 21.54 -8.81 -18.61
CA LEU A 282 21.93 -9.09 -17.23
C LEU A 282 23.39 -8.72 -16.99
N ALA A 283 23.71 -8.27 -15.78
CA ALA A 283 25.08 -7.94 -15.39
C ALA A 283 26.04 -9.15 -15.45
N SER A 284 25.51 -10.38 -15.44
CA SER A 284 26.23 -11.64 -15.62
C SER A 284 26.57 -11.95 -17.09
N GLY A 285 26.11 -11.15 -18.06
CA GLY A 285 26.28 -11.37 -19.50
C GLY A 285 25.14 -12.15 -20.17
N GLY A 286 24.17 -12.68 -19.41
CA GLY A 286 22.95 -13.31 -19.97
C GLY A 286 21.96 -12.28 -20.48
N VAL A 287 20.98 -12.75 -21.27
CA VAL A 287 19.87 -11.94 -21.78
C VAL A 287 18.53 -12.60 -21.50
N VAL A 288 17.47 -11.78 -21.35
CA VAL A 288 16.08 -12.21 -21.28
C VAL A 288 15.30 -11.44 -22.33
N GLU A 289 14.56 -12.15 -23.17
CA GLU A 289 13.78 -11.57 -24.27
C GLU A 289 12.29 -11.62 -23.97
N GLY A 290 11.56 -10.55 -24.32
CA GLY A 290 10.12 -10.45 -24.14
C GLY A 290 9.47 -9.50 -25.13
N SER A 291 8.13 -9.47 -25.11
CA SER A 291 7.37 -8.47 -25.87
C SER A 291 7.38 -7.11 -25.17
N HIS A 292 7.36 -7.11 -23.83
CA HIS A 292 7.34 -5.91 -22.98
C HIS A 292 8.20 -6.10 -21.73
N CYS A 293 8.62 -5.01 -21.12
CA CYS A 293 9.35 -4.98 -19.86
C CYS A 293 8.72 -3.98 -18.90
N LEU A 294 8.36 -4.44 -17.70
CA LEU A 294 7.92 -3.61 -16.59
C LEU A 294 9.09 -3.36 -15.63
N MET A 295 9.42 -2.10 -15.41
CA MET A 295 10.45 -1.66 -14.49
C MET A 295 9.86 -1.42 -13.10
N ALA A 296 10.12 -2.33 -12.16
CA ALA A 296 9.67 -2.29 -10.77
C ALA A 296 10.86 -2.18 -9.79
N VAL A 297 11.74 -1.21 -10.04
CA VAL A 297 13.05 -1.05 -9.36
C VAL A 297 13.03 -0.01 -8.22
N GLY A 298 11.87 0.22 -7.63
CA GLY A 298 11.64 1.13 -6.51
C GLY A 298 11.27 2.55 -6.93
N SER A 299 11.20 3.44 -5.94
CA SER A 299 10.71 4.81 -6.08
C SER A 299 11.76 5.84 -5.65
N LEU A 300 11.53 7.08 -6.04
CA LEU A 300 12.30 8.26 -5.60
C LEU A 300 11.33 9.29 -5.00
N PRO A 301 11.65 9.92 -3.86
CA PRO A 301 10.80 10.93 -3.27
C PRO A 301 10.69 12.18 -4.15
N ASN A 302 9.54 12.83 -4.12
CA ASN A 302 9.29 14.09 -4.84
C ASN A 302 9.66 15.28 -3.94
N THR A 303 10.94 15.47 -3.71
CA THR A 303 11.51 16.49 -2.82
C THR A 303 12.32 17.56 -3.56
N GLY A 304 12.51 17.42 -4.86
CA GLY A 304 13.20 18.41 -5.69
C GLY A 304 12.33 19.63 -5.98
N GLU A 305 12.95 20.82 -6.03
CA GLU A 305 12.35 22.09 -6.52
C GLU A 305 11.12 22.58 -5.75
N ILE A 306 10.91 22.12 -4.51
CA ILE A 306 9.81 22.58 -3.66
C ILE A 306 10.24 23.51 -2.53
N GLY A 307 11.46 24.09 -2.63
CA GLY A 307 11.94 25.15 -1.72
C GLY A 307 12.28 24.67 -0.31
N LEU A 308 12.74 23.44 -0.13
CA LEU A 308 13.06 22.86 1.19
C LEU A 308 14.23 23.56 1.87
N ASP A 309 15.26 23.89 1.10
CA ASP A 309 16.46 24.57 1.60
C ASP A 309 16.14 26.00 2.06
N ASP A 310 15.18 26.66 1.41
CA ASP A 310 14.77 28.05 1.72
C ASP A 310 14.21 28.20 3.15
N VAL A 311 13.74 27.10 3.74
CA VAL A 311 13.15 27.06 5.09
C VAL A 311 13.90 26.14 6.06
N GLY A 312 14.97 25.50 5.61
CA GLY A 312 15.81 24.64 6.44
C GLY A 312 15.23 23.24 6.73
N VAL A 313 14.45 22.68 5.83
CA VAL A 313 13.98 21.28 5.89
C VAL A 313 15.13 20.35 5.49
N ARG A 314 15.49 19.42 6.39
CA ARG A 314 16.56 18.45 6.15
C ARG A 314 16.06 17.25 5.38
N LEU A 315 16.94 16.73 4.51
CA LEU A 315 16.76 15.48 3.79
C LEU A 315 17.72 14.41 4.30
N SER A 316 17.26 13.18 4.30
CA SER A 316 18.13 12.00 4.50
C SER A 316 19.06 11.80 3.30
N PRO A 317 20.13 10.96 3.42
CA PRO A 317 21.00 10.64 2.27
C PRO A 317 20.27 10.02 1.06
N SER A 318 19.08 9.46 1.27
CA SER A 318 18.23 8.91 0.21
C SER A 318 17.25 9.94 -0.39
N GLY A 319 17.34 11.21 0.02
CA GLY A 319 16.53 12.31 -0.49
C GLY A 319 15.14 12.44 0.14
N HIS A 320 14.81 11.67 1.18
CA HIS A 320 13.53 11.78 1.87
C HIS A 320 13.56 12.88 2.93
N ILE A 321 12.40 13.51 3.17
CA ILE A 321 12.24 14.52 4.23
C ILE A 321 12.32 13.83 5.60
N GLU A 322 13.25 14.28 6.43
CA GLU A 322 13.38 13.80 7.81
C GLU A 322 12.22 14.31 8.67
N VAL A 323 11.54 13.39 9.37
CA VAL A 323 10.44 13.71 10.28
C VAL A 323 10.55 12.97 11.60
N ASP A 324 9.99 13.57 12.64
CA ASP A 324 9.79 12.89 13.92
C ASP A 324 8.49 12.05 13.94
N ARG A 325 8.18 11.44 15.09
CA ARG A 325 7.02 10.56 15.25
C ARG A 325 5.66 11.26 15.23
N VAL A 326 5.63 12.59 15.21
CA VAL A 326 4.42 13.42 14.98
C VAL A 326 4.48 14.13 13.63
N SER A 327 5.36 13.65 12.73
CA SER A 327 5.52 14.15 11.36
C SER A 327 6.06 15.57 11.23
N ARG A 328 6.70 16.13 12.29
CA ARG A 328 7.39 17.42 12.18
C ARG A 328 8.70 17.26 11.43
N THR A 329 9.02 18.22 10.58
CA THR A 329 10.34 18.36 9.96
C THR A 329 11.31 19.12 10.87
N SER A 330 12.51 19.38 10.37
CA SER A 330 13.50 20.25 11.04
C SER A 330 13.12 21.74 11.01
N ALA A 331 12.20 22.16 10.12
CA ALA A 331 11.74 23.54 10.03
C ALA A 331 10.50 23.77 10.92
N PRO A 332 10.42 24.92 11.63
CA PRO A 332 9.27 25.24 12.47
C PRO A 332 7.97 25.28 11.65
N ASN A 333 6.89 24.71 12.17
CA ASN A 333 5.57 24.68 11.54
C ASN A 333 5.52 24.06 10.14
N VAL A 334 6.55 23.29 9.75
CA VAL A 334 6.56 22.49 8.54
C VAL A 334 6.53 21.01 8.91
N TYR A 335 5.54 20.30 8.36
CA TYR A 335 5.32 18.88 8.54
C TYR A 335 5.49 18.15 7.21
N ALA A 336 5.69 16.82 7.25
CA ALA A 336 5.65 16.01 6.04
C ALA A 336 4.99 14.65 6.30
N ALA A 337 4.30 14.13 5.28
CA ALA A 337 3.57 12.86 5.36
C ALA A 337 3.65 12.06 4.06
N GLY A 338 3.66 10.74 4.20
CA GLY A 338 3.68 9.80 3.07
C GLY A 338 5.06 9.53 2.51
N ASP A 339 5.12 9.06 1.28
CA ASP A 339 6.31 8.48 0.65
C ASP A 339 7.49 9.46 0.54
N CYS A 340 7.23 10.77 0.52
CA CYS A 340 8.29 11.77 0.57
C CYS A 340 9.11 11.72 1.86
N THR A 341 8.60 11.08 2.93
CA THR A 341 9.31 10.90 4.21
C THR A 341 10.12 9.61 4.29
N GLY A 342 9.79 8.61 3.47
CA GLY A 342 10.46 7.30 3.49
C GLY A 342 10.28 6.49 4.78
N VAL A 343 9.35 6.86 5.66
CA VAL A 343 9.10 6.14 6.92
C VAL A 343 8.59 4.73 6.65
N LEU A 344 7.46 4.62 5.97
CA LEU A 344 6.92 3.42 5.33
C LEU A 344 6.06 3.85 4.17
N MET A 345 6.32 3.32 2.97
CA MET A 345 5.59 3.66 1.75
C MET A 345 4.26 2.89 1.68
N LEU A 346 3.34 3.23 2.58
CA LEU A 346 2.00 2.66 2.69
C LEU A 346 0.98 3.79 2.80
N ALA A 347 -0.10 3.70 2.03
CA ALA A 347 -1.18 4.69 2.04
C ALA A 347 -1.80 4.92 3.42
N SER A 348 -1.94 3.84 4.22
CA SER A 348 -2.43 3.90 5.60
C SER A 348 -1.48 4.67 6.53
N VAL A 349 -0.17 4.52 6.35
CA VAL A 349 0.84 5.26 7.10
C VAL A 349 0.84 6.73 6.69
N ALA A 350 0.79 7.01 5.39
CA ALA A 350 0.68 8.37 4.88
C ALA A 350 -0.54 9.11 5.46
N ALA A 351 -1.70 8.48 5.43
CA ALA A 351 -2.94 9.01 5.99
C ALA A 351 -2.81 9.29 7.50
N MET A 352 -2.24 8.34 8.26
CA MET A 352 -2.05 8.51 9.70
C MET A 352 -1.03 9.61 10.01
N GLN A 353 0.08 9.70 9.25
CA GLN A 353 1.04 10.79 9.38
C GLN A 353 0.38 12.15 9.16
N GLY A 354 -0.44 12.28 8.12
CA GLY A 354 -1.17 13.52 7.84
C GLY A 354 -2.13 13.92 8.96
N ARG A 355 -2.90 12.97 9.48
CA ARG A 355 -3.81 13.21 10.62
C ARG A 355 -3.05 13.61 11.88
N ILE A 356 -2.00 12.89 12.26
CA ILE A 356 -1.15 13.19 13.43
C ILE A 356 -0.52 14.58 13.28
N ALA A 357 -0.02 14.93 12.09
CA ALA A 357 0.57 16.22 11.79
C ALA A 357 -0.42 17.36 12.10
N MET A 358 -1.66 17.23 11.64
CA MET A 358 -2.67 18.29 11.83
C MET A 358 -3.19 18.35 13.27
N TRP A 359 -3.43 17.23 13.92
CA TRP A 359 -3.75 17.25 15.36
C TRP A 359 -2.66 17.94 16.17
N HIS A 360 -1.39 17.56 15.92
CA HIS A 360 -0.25 18.17 16.63
C HIS A 360 -0.10 19.67 16.30
N ALA A 361 -0.21 20.06 15.03
CA ALA A 361 -0.07 21.46 14.59
C ALA A 361 -1.15 22.38 15.19
N LEU A 362 -2.34 21.84 15.41
CA LEU A 362 -3.50 22.56 15.95
C LEU A 362 -3.65 22.43 17.47
N GLY A 363 -2.66 21.83 18.15
CA GLY A 363 -2.57 21.78 19.62
C GLY A 363 -3.40 20.68 20.27
N GLU A 364 -3.87 19.70 19.49
CA GLU A 364 -4.57 18.54 20.02
C GLU A 364 -3.62 17.52 20.63
N ALA A 365 -4.10 16.75 21.59
CA ALA A 365 -3.35 15.62 22.13
C ALA A 365 -3.22 14.50 21.12
N VAL A 366 -1.99 14.06 20.85
CA VAL A 366 -1.73 13.02 19.85
C VAL A 366 -0.97 11.83 20.43
N HIS A 367 -1.29 10.65 19.93
CA HIS A 367 -0.40 9.49 20.06
C HIS A 367 0.59 9.49 18.89
N PRO A 368 1.91 9.57 19.17
CA PRO A 368 2.91 9.49 18.12
C PRO A 368 2.79 8.21 17.30
N LEU A 369 3.16 8.27 16.01
CA LEU A 369 3.15 7.11 15.11
C LEU A 369 3.94 5.93 15.71
N ARG A 370 3.30 4.76 15.77
CA ARG A 370 3.89 3.51 16.27
C ARG A 370 4.05 2.51 15.14
N LEU A 371 5.24 2.43 14.57
CA LEU A 371 5.54 1.56 13.43
C LEU A 371 5.33 0.06 13.73
N SER A 372 5.54 -0.34 14.99
CA SER A 372 5.33 -1.72 15.43
C SER A 372 3.86 -2.19 15.40
N THR A 373 2.91 -1.29 15.13
CA THR A 373 1.47 -1.63 15.02
C THR A 373 0.94 -1.51 13.60
N VAL A 374 1.81 -1.15 12.65
CA VAL A 374 1.41 -1.00 11.25
C VAL A 374 1.26 -2.40 10.62
N ALA A 375 0.09 -2.64 10.05
CA ALA A 375 -0.12 -3.79 9.19
C ALA A 375 0.24 -3.44 7.75
N ALA A 376 0.86 -4.38 7.06
CA ALA A 376 1.21 -4.30 5.64
C ALA A 376 0.65 -5.51 4.90
N ASN A 377 0.35 -5.34 3.60
CA ASN A 377 -0.12 -6.43 2.75
C ASN A 377 0.58 -6.39 1.37
N VAL A 378 0.91 -7.55 0.85
CA VAL A 378 1.32 -7.79 -0.52
C VAL A 378 0.18 -8.49 -1.23
N PHE A 379 -0.37 -7.88 -2.27
CA PHE A 379 -1.54 -8.37 -3.00
C PHE A 379 -1.16 -9.34 -4.12
N THR A 380 -0.37 -10.36 -3.75
CA THR A 380 -0.14 -11.53 -4.61
C THR A 380 -1.27 -12.55 -4.41
N ASP A 381 -1.27 -13.65 -5.16
CA ASP A 381 -2.20 -14.75 -4.93
C ASP A 381 -1.39 -16.05 -4.64
N PRO A 382 -1.37 -16.48 -3.33
CA PRO A 382 -2.03 -15.91 -2.16
C PRO A 382 -1.42 -14.57 -1.71
N GLU A 383 -2.23 -13.73 -1.03
CA GLU A 383 -1.76 -12.51 -0.38
C GLU A 383 -0.87 -12.81 0.82
N ILE A 384 0.03 -11.86 1.15
CA ILE A 384 0.82 -11.89 2.39
C ILE A 384 0.48 -10.67 3.22
N ALA A 385 -0.07 -10.85 4.40
CA ALA A 385 -0.29 -9.78 5.37
C ALA A 385 0.59 -9.96 6.60
N THR A 386 1.16 -8.87 7.09
CA THR A 386 2.07 -8.86 8.24
C THR A 386 1.72 -7.73 9.21
N VAL A 387 1.97 -7.94 10.49
CA VAL A 387 1.89 -6.90 11.52
C VAL A 387 2.81 -7.23 12.69
N GLY A 388 3.37 -6.19 13.31
CA GLY A 388 4.15 -6.34 14.54
C GLY A 388 5.59 -6.76 14.30
N VAL A 389 6.10 -7.62 15.19
CA VAL A 389 7.47 -8.14 15.14
C VAL A 389 7.66 -9.06 13.94
N SER A 390 8.79 -8.96 13.27
CA SER A 390 9.14 -9.84 12.14
C SER A 390 9.85 -11.13 12.63
N GLN A 391 9.71 -12.23 11.87
CA GLN A 391 10.47 -13.47 12.10
C GLN A 391 11.98 -13.18 12.13
N ARG A 392 12.46 -12.27 11.28
CA ARG A 392 13.89 -11.90 11.25
C ARG A 392 14.37 -11.29 12.56
N ALA A 393 13.56 -10.44 13.22
CA ALA A 393 13.91 -9.88 14.54
C ALA A 393 13.95 -10.94 15.63
N ILE A 394 13.13 -12.00 15.50
CA ILE A 394 13.14 -13.16 16.39
C ILE A 394 14.38 -14.00 16.13
N ASP A 395 14.67 -14.32 14.88
CA ASP A 395 15.82 -15.16 14.49
C ASP A 395 17.17 -14.51 14.82
N SER A 396 17.24 -13.18 14.78
CA SER A 396 18.43 -12.40 15.19
C SER A 396 18.60 -12.25 16.71
N GLY A 397 17.60 -12.65 17.50
CA GLY A 397 17.60 -12.49 18.96
C GLY A 397 17.29 -11.06 19.45
N GLU A 398 16.86 -10.15 18.55
CA GLU A 398 16.43 -8.81 18.93
C GLU A 398 15.14 -8.84 19.76
N VAL A 399 14.26 -9.82 19.48
CA VAL A 399 13.03 -10.03 20.21
C VAL A 399 12.88 -11.52 20.55
N GLU A 400 12.65 -11.83 21.83
CA GLU A 400 12.30 -13.17 22.27
C GLU A 400 10.79 -13.41 22.05
N ALA A 401 10.44 -14.48 21.31
CA ALA A 401 9.07 -14.85 21.03
C ALA A 401 8.90 -16.36 20.86
N ARG A 402 7.72 -16.85 21.25
CA ARG A 402 7.22 -18.17 20.84
C ARG A 402 6.54 -18.01 19.49
N VAL A 403 6.75 -18.98 18.60
CA VAL A 403 6.26 -18.96 17.22
C VAL A 403 5.42 -20.19 16.94
N VAL A 404 4.25 -19.99 16.37
CA VAL A 404 3.41 -21.08 15.83
C VAL A 404 3.04 -20.76 14.39
N LYS A 405 3.11 -21.78 13.52
CA LYS A 405 2.68 -21.72 12.12
C LYS A 405 1.62 -22.80 11.86
N VAL A 406 0.39 -22.36 11.58
CA VAL A 406 -0.77 -23.22 11.29
C VAL A 406 -1.02 -23.21 9.77
N PRO A 407 -0.79 -24.33 9.06
CA PRO A 407 -1.03 -24.39 7.62
C PRO A 407 -2.52 -24.38 7.30
N LEU A 408 -2.92 -23.64 6.27
CA LEU A 408 -4.32 -23.56 5.81
C LEU A 408 -4.85 -24.90 5.28
N SER A 409 -3.99 -25.79 4.77
CA SER A 409 -4.37 -27.12 4.31
C SER A 409 -5.08 -27.98 5.38
N ARG A 410 -4.95 -27.62 6.67
CA ARG A 410 -5.66 -28.24 7.78
C ARG A 410 -6.99 -27.59 8.11
N ASN A 411 -7.25 -26.37 7.61
CA ASN A 411 -8.47 -25.62 7.89
C ASN A 411 -9.65 -26.15 7.05
N PRO A 412 -10.82 -26.44 7.64
CA PRO A 412 -11.99 -26.95 6.90
C PRO A 412 -12.48 -26.01 5.81
N ARG A 413 -12.52 -24.70 6.06
CA ARG A 413 -12.96 -23.70 5.06
C ARG A 413 -11.99 -23.62 3.87
N ALA A 414 -10.68 -23.74 4.14
CA ALA A 414 -9.68 -23.78 3.08
C ALA A 414 -9.87 -25.03 2.20
N LYS A 415 -10.12 -26.21 2.80
CA LYS A 415 -10.43 -27.42 2.03
C LYS A 415 -11.68 -27.28 1.16
N MET A 416 -12.77 -26.69 1.70
CA MET A 416 -14.00 -26.43 0.95
C MET A 416 -13.75 -25.51 -0.25
N ALA A 417 -12.85 -24.55 -0.15
CA ALA A 417 -12.52 -23.59 -1.20
C ALA A 417 -11.38 -24.05 -2.11
N GLY A 418 -10.85 -25.28 -1.92
CA GLY A 418 -9.72 -25.79 -2.70
C GLY A 418 -8.38 -25.09 -2.42
N ILE A 419 -8.26 -24.35 -1.30
CA ILE A 419 -7.04 -23.65 -0.91
C ILE A 419 -6.06 -24.66 -0.32
N THR A 420 -4.91 -24.82 -0.97
CA THR A 420 -3.84 -25.75 -0.57
C THR A 420 -2.64 -25.03 0.02
N ASP A 421 -2.43 -23.78 -0.39
CA ASP A 421 -1.26 -22.98 -0.05
C ASP A 421 -1.61 -21.94 1.01
N GLY A 422 -0.64 -21.64 1.87
CA GLY A 422 -0.77 -20.61 2.88
C GLY A 422 -0.78 -21.10 4.32
N PHE A 423 -0.72 -20.14 5.22
CA PHE A 423 -0.64 -20.40 6.66
C PHE A 423 -1.03 -19.14 7.47
N VAL A 424 -1.27 -19.35 8.77
CA VAL A 424 -1.27 -18.30 9.79
C VAL A 424 -0.07 -18.55 10.71
N LYS A 425 0.79 -17.54 10.89
CA LYS A 425 1.90 -17.52 11.83
C LYS A 425 1.64 -16.47 12.90
N LEU A 426 1.71 -16.82 14.19
CA LEU A 426 1.60 -15.89 15.31
C LEU A 426 2.87 -15.90 16.14
N PHE A 427 3.19 -14.74 16.70
CA PHE A 427 4.30 -14.50 17.61
C PHE A 427 3.76 -14.05 18.97
N ALA A 428 4.20 -14.70 20.03
CA ALA A 428 3.78 -14.38 21.39
C ALA A 428 4.98 -14.21 22.33
N ARG A 429 4.89 -13.28 23.26
CA ARG A 429 5.91 -13.08 24.29
C ARG A 429 5.89 -14.26 25.28
N PRO A 430 7.03 -14.90 25.55
CA PRO A 430 7.12 -15.92 26.59
C PRO A 430 6.67 -15.39 27.96
N GLY A 431 6.05 -16.25 28.77
CA GLY A 431 5.58 -15.96 30.11
C GLY A 431 4.33 -15.09 30.19
N THR A 432 4.15 -14.10 29.30
CA THR A 432 2.97 -13.21 29.34
C THR A 432 1.91 -13.56 28.30
N GLY A 433 2.28 -14.29 27.26
CA GLY A 433 1.39 -14.63 26.16
C GLY A 433 0.96 -13.43 25.28
N LEU A 434 1.55 -12.23 25.46
CA LEU A 434 1.19 -11.07 24.65
C LEU A 434 1.45 -11.30 23.16
N VAL A 435 0.47 -11.00 22.33
CA VAL A 435 0.61 -11.05 20.87
C VAL A 435 1.58 -9.96 20.41
N LEU A 436 2.72 -10.39 19.85
CA LEU A 436 3.77 -9.50 19.37
C LEU A 436 3.67 -9.18 17.88
N GLY A 437 3.02 -10.06 17.11
CA GLY A 437 2.88 -9.93 15.68
C GLY A 437 2.35 -11.20 15.04
N GLY A 438 2.27 -11.17 13.71
CA GLY A 438 1.90 -12.33 12.93
C GLY A 438 2.01 -12.12 11.43
N VAL A 439 1.93 -13.24 10.72
CA VAL A 439 1.96 -13.33 9.26
C VAL A 439 0.78 -14.19 8.83
N VAL A 440 0.00 -13.69 7.88
CA VAL A 440 -1.08 -14.44 7.24
C VAL A 440 -0.76 -14.57 5.76
N VAL A 441 -0.69 -15.80 5.26
CA VAL A 441 -0.59 -16.10 3.84
C VAL A 441 -1.86 -16.83 3.43
N ALA A 442 -2.74 -16.13 2.72
CA ALA A 442 -4.08 -16.63 2.41
C ALA A 442 -4.71 -15.80 1.29
N PRO A 443 -5.77 -16.28 0.60
CA PRO A 443 -6.69 -15.39 -0.09
C PRO A 443 -7.29 -14.39 0.91
N ARG A 444 -7.30 -13.11 0.53
CA ARG A 444 -7.81 -12.02 1.39
C ARG A 444 -7.09 -11.91 2.75
N ALA A 445 -5.75 -12.13 2.76
CA ALA A 445 -4.95 -11.94 3.97
C ALA A 445 -5.03 -10.51 4.52
N SER A 446 -5.23 -9.52 3.64
CA SER A 446 -5.52 -8.12 3.95
C SER A 446 -6.69 -7.94 4.93
N GLU A 447 -7.75 -8.74 4.79
CA GLU A 447 -8.90 -8.74 5.69
C GLU A 447 -8.65 -9.61 6.95
N LEU A 448 -7.93 -10.72 6.77
CA LEU A 448 -7.69 -11.67 7.85
C LEU A 448 -6.68 -11.16 8.90
N ILE A 449 -5.79 -10.23 8.54
CA ILE A 449 -4.78 -9.71 9.47
C ILE A 449 -5.35 -8.82 10.58
N LEU A 450 -6.54 -8.24 10.38
CA LEU A 450 -7.12 -7.26 11.31
C LEU A 450 -7.22 -7.76 12.77
N PRO A 451 -7.68 -8.99 13.08
CA PRO A 451 -7.71 -9.49 14.48
C PRO A 451 -6.30 -9.55 15.10
N VAL A 452 -5.27 -9.91 14.31
CA VAL A 452 -3.88 -9.91 14.78
C VAL A 452 -3.39 -8.49 15.03
N SER A 453 -3.73 -7.55 14.14
CA SER A 453 -3.42 -6.12 14.30
C SER A 453 -4.05 -5.54 15.56
N MET A 454 -5.31 -5.90 15.84
CA MET A 454 -5.99 -5.52 17.10
C MET A 454 -5.28 -6.14 18.31
N GLY A 455 -4.86 -7.40 18.22
CA GLY A 455 -4.09 -8.06 19.28
C GLY A 455 -2.80 -7.31 19.62
N VAL A 456 -2.03 -6.92 18.60
CA VAL A 456 -0.78 -6.13 18.76
C VAL A 456 -1.07 -4.72 19.28
N GLN A 457 -2.08 -4.05 18.70
CA GLN A 457 -2.42 -2.66 19.06
C GLN A 457 -2.90 -2.52 20.49
N LEU A 458 -3.75 -3.46 20.95
CA LEU A 458 -4.39 -3.43 22.26
C LEU A 458 -3.64 -4.23 23.32
N GLY A 459 -2.58 -4.95 22.96
CA GLY A 459 -1.80 -5.80 23.86
C GLY A 459 -2.60 -7.00 24.37
N LEU A 460 -3.36 -7.66 23.47
CA LEU A 460 -4.09 -8.88 23.82
C LEU A 460 -3.13 -10.06 24.00
N THR A 461 -3.55 -11.02 24.82
CA THR A 461 -2.84 -12.29 25.00
C THR A 461 -3.35 -13.35 24.01
N VAL A 462 -2.53 -14.38 23.78
CA VAL A 462 -2.93 -15.54 22.94
C VAL A 462 -4.13 -16.29 23.54
N ASP A 463 -4.32 -16.28 24.86
CA ASP A 463 -5.49 -16.83 25.53
C ASP A 463 -6.76 -16.08 25.15
N GLN A 464 -6.70 -14.75 25.14
CA GLN A 464 -7.83 -13.92 24.71
C GLN A 464 -8.15 -14.15 23.23
N VAL A 465 -7.13 -14.28 22.37
CA VAL A 465 -7.33 -14.62 20.95
C VAL A 465 -7.96 -16.01 20.81
N ALA A 466 -7.46 -17.00 21.53
CA ALA A 466 -7.96 -18.37 21.47
C ALA A 466 -9.41 -18.53 21.99
N GLN A 467 -9.79 -17.73 22.99
CA GLN A 467 -11.14 -17.72 23.57
C GLN A 467 -12.15 -16.88 22.77
N THR A 468 -11.69 -16.12 21.78
CA THR A 468 -12.58 -15.34 20.94
C THR A 468 -13.38 -16.27 20.01
N PHE A 469 -14.71 -16.12 20.01
CA PHE A 469 -15.56 -16.90 19.10
C PHE A 469 -15.28 -16.53 17.65
N SER A 470 -14.75 -17.45 16.88
CA SER A 470 -14.69 -17.35 15.41
C SER A 470 -15.84 -18.14 14.78
N ILE A 471 -16.29 -17.68 13.61
CA ILE A 471 -17.28 -18.44 12.82
C ILE A 471 -16.68 -19.76 12.37
N TYR A 472 -17.46 -20.84 12.47
CA TYR A 472 -17.06 -22.14 11.96
C TYR A 472 -18.00 -22.58 10.79
N PRO A 473 -17.45 -22.98 9.62
CA PRO A 473 -16.03 -22.96 9.26
C PRO A 473 -15.60 -21.60 8.69
N SER A 474 -14.42 -21.10 9.09
CA SER A 474 -13.85 -19.86 8.55
C SER A 474 -12.32 -19.94 8.46
N LEU A 475 -11.70 -19.11 7.61
CA LEU A 475 -10.24 -18.99 7.55
C LEU A 475 -9.70 -18.32 8.83
N SER A 476 -10.44 -17.37 9.41
CA SER A 476 -10.09 -16.71 10.68
C SER A 476 -9.99 -17.67 11.86
N GLY A 477 -10.67 -18.83 11.79
CA GLY A 477 -10.49 -19.94 12.74
C GLY A 477 -9.04 -20.43 12.87
N SER A 478 -8.20 -20.22 11.85
CA SER A 478 -6.76 -20.52 11.92
C SER A 478 -6.01 -19.57 12.86
N ILE A 479 -6.49 -18.34 13.06
CA ILE A 479 -5.91 -17.36 13.98
C ILE A 479 -6.19 -17.77 15.42
N THR A 480 -7.43 -18.14 15.75
CA THR A 480 -7.79 -18.63 17.09
C THR A 480 -7.10 -19.95 17.40
N GLU A 481 -6.94 -20.85 16.40
CA GLU A 481 -6.17 -22.10 16.56
C GLU A 481 -4.67 -21.83 16.80
N ALA A 482 -4.08 -20.85 16.11
CA ALA A 482 -2.69 -20.46 16.37
C ALA A 482 -2.54 -19.87 17.78
N GLY A 483 -3.51 -19.07 18.24
CA GLY A 483 -3.59 -18.61 19.62
C GLY A 483 -3.64 -19.78 20.60
N ARG A 484 -4.53 -20.76 20.39
CA ARG A 484 -4.66 -21.95 21.22
C ARG A 484 -3.36 -22.76 21.32
N GLN A 485 -2.62 -22.91 20.23
CA GLN A 485 -1.34 -23.62 20.24
C GLN A 485 -0.21 -22.87 20.97
N LEU A 486 -0.36 -21.55 21.12
CA LEU A 486 0.56 -20.71 21.89
C LEU A 486 0.19 -20.57 23.38
N MET A 487 -0.97 -21.05 23.80
CA MET A 487 -1.32 -21.06 25.23
C MET A 487 -0.28 -21.88 26.02
N GLU A 488 0.10 -21.38 27.18
CA GLU A 488 0.92 -22.17 28.10
C GLU A 488 0.02 -23.22 28.74
N THR A 489 0.34 -24.49 28.51
CA THR A 489 -0.22 -25.57 29.35
C THR A 489 0.48 -25.46 30.70
N THR A 490 -0.24 -24.94 31.70
CA THR A 490 0.13 -25.23 33.10
C THR A 490 0.06 -26.75 33.27
N VAL A 491 1.19 -27.39 33.18
CA VAL A 491 1.30 -28.78 33.68
C VAL A 491 1.39 -28.63 35.19
N ASP A 492 0.25 -28.88 35.90
CA ASP A 492 0.23 -29.09 37.33
C ASP A 492 1.02 -30.36 37.71
#